data_28ea63680f45f57ae7da403071cd143b
#
_entry.id   28ea63680f45f57ae7da403071cd143b
#
_cell.length_a   1.000
_cell.length_b   1.000
_cell.length_c   1.000
_cell.angle_alpha   90.00
_cell.angle_beta   90.00
_cell.angle_gamma   90.00
#
_symmetry.space_group_name_H-M   'P 1'
#
loop_
_entity.id
_entity.type
_entity.pdbx_description
1 polymer ?
#
loop_
_entity_poly.entity_id
_entity_poly.type
_entity_poly.pdbx_seq_one_letter_code
_entity_poly.pdbx_strand_id
1 'polypeptide(L)'
;IMSENETTTAEETAVTTLARFEVPSRLEKIEDPNDANHLTFVAEPFENGYGHTLGNSLRRVLLGSLEGAAITSVRIAGAQHEFSSLPGVVEDVTEIVLNLKKVKFKHNGKEPRLLSLRVHKQGVVTAADITDDTTYQVVNPDQIICTLDQDTMFECEFQVRVGRGFATGDENKVPDMPIGVIPIDSIFSPVTRVKYSVQNTRVGQMTDYDKLILE
;
A
#
# COMPACT_ATOMS: atom_id res chain seq x y z
N ILE A 1 63.76 -25.19 7.94
CA ILE A 1 62.38 -25.75 8.13
C ILE A 1 61.56 -24.70 8.89
N MET A 2 61.30 -23.53 8.28
CA MET A 2 60.38 -22.51 8.79
C MET A 2 60.03 -21.51 7.67
N SER A 3 59.53 -21.98 6.55
CA SER A 3 59.05 -21.07 5.49
C SER A 3 57.87 -21.58 4.65
N GLU A 4 57.38 -22.80 4.91
CA GLU A 4 56.24 -23.36 4.12
C GLU A 4 54.84 -23.16 4.74
N ASN A 5 54.76 -22.82 6.04
CA ASN A 5 53.47 -22.66 6.72
C ASN A 5 52.86 -21.25 6.60
N GLU A 6 53.61 -20.22 6.27
CA GLU A 6 53.05 -18.86 6.16
C GLU A 6 52.48 -18.58 4.77
N THR A 7 52.99 -19.27 3.73
CA THR A 7 52.46 -19.11 2.39
C THR A 7 51.11 -19.81 2.17
N THR A 8 50.92 -20.96 2.82
CA THR A 8 49.63 -21.71 2.69
C THR A 8 48.48 -21.01 3.40
N THR A 9 48.73 -20.35 4.51
CA THR A 9 47.67 -19.60 5.23
C THR A 9 47.27 -18.30 4.51
N ALA A 10 48.17 -17.64 3.81
CA ALA A 10 47.89 -16.44 3.08
C ALA A 10 47.10 -16.71 1.76
N GLU A 11 47.41 -17.83 1.08
CA GLU A 11 46.68 -18.26 -0.12
C GLU A 11 45.28 -18.80 0.22
N GLU A 12 45.13 -19.58 1.30
CA GLU A 12 43.81 -20.03 1.76
C GLU A 12 42.92 -18.85 2.19
N THR A 13 43.48 -17.86 2.86
CA THR A 13 42.73 -16.67 3.26
C THR A 13 42.34 -15.82 2.02
N ALA A 14 43.22 -15.72 1.01
CA ALA A 14 42.94 -14.99 -0.23
C ALA A 14 41.83 -15.69 -1.06
N VAL A 15 41.88 -17.02 -1.17
CA VAL A 15 40.85 -17.81 -1.90
C VAL A 15 39.49 -17.74 -1.19
N THR A 16 39.47 -17.77 0.15
CA THR A 16 38.24 -17.64 0.92
C THR A 16 37.64 -16.25 0.80
N THR A 17 38.46 -15.22 0.64
CA THR A 17 38.00 -13.83 0.49
C THR A 17 37.40 -13.57 -0.91
N LEU A 18 37.96 -14.20 -1.95
CA LEU A 18 37.47 -14.09 -3.33
C LEU A 18 36.13 -14.83 -3.58
N ALA A 19 35.78 -15.81 -2.73
CA ALA A 19 34.54 -16.57 -2.85
C ALA A 19 33.41 -16.07 -1.92
N ARG A 20 33.68 -15.03 -1.12
CA ARG A 20 32.69 -14.53 -0.16
C ARG A 20 31.78 -13.51 -0.85
N PHE A 21 30.52 -13.88 -0.97
CA PHE A 21 29.47 -12.96 -1.41
C PHE A 21 29.28 -11.86 -0.37
N GLU A 22 29.47 -10.61 -0.78
CA GLU A 22 29.25 -9.47 0.08
C GLU A 22 27.74 -9.18 0.22
N VAL A 23 27.26 -9.22 1.46
CA VAL A 23 25.91 -8.89 1.82
C VAL A 23 25.88 -7.50 2.45
N PRO A 24 24.76 -6.76 2.30
CA PRO A 24 24.65 -5.43 2.87
C PRO A 24 24.86 -5.48 4.38
N SER A 25 25.89 -4.79 4.83
CA SER A 25 26.23 -4.64 6.24
C SER A 25 25.52 -3.46 6.88
N ARG A 26 24.98 -2.54 6.04
CA ARG A 26 24.31 -1.32 6.47
C ARG A 26 22.96 -1.21 5.80
N LEU A 27 21.94 -1.08 6.61
CA LEU A 27 20.58 -0.70 6.21
C LEU A 27 20.22 0.57 6.97
N GLU A 28 20.02 1.64 6.25
CA GLU A 28 19.64 2.93 6.81
C GLU A 28 18.20 3.25 6.42
N LYS A 29 17.39 3.63 7.40
CA LYS A 29 16.03 4.15 7.20
C LYS A 29 16.08 5.66 7.36
N ILE A 30 15.66 6.37 6.33
CA ILE A 30 15.56 7.82 6.31
C ILE A 30 14.09 8.18 6.24
N GLU A 31 13.60 8.90 7.23
CA GLU A 31 12.24 9.43 7.29
C GLU A 31 12.22 10.84 6.72
N ASP A 32 11.20 11.17 5.92
CA ASP A 32 10.99 12.52 5.43
C ASP A 32 10.39 13.37 6.57
N PRO A 33 11.05 14.45 7.03
CA PRO A 33 10.52 15.28 8.11
C PRO A 33 9.21 16.00 7.74
N ASN A 34 8.88 16.10 6.44
CA ASN A 34 7.68 16.80 5.96
C ASN A 34 6.53 15.83 5.59
N ASP A 35 6.82 14.55 5.41
CA ASP A 35 5.82 13.54 5.03
C ASP A 35 6.06 12.24 5.79
N ALA A 36 5.25 12.00 6.81
CA ALA A 36 5.32 10.77 7.62
C ALA A 36 5.00 9.48 6.82
N ASN A 37 4.43 9.60 5.63
CA ASN A 37 4.11 8.47 4.75
C ASN A 37 5.21 8.20 3.71
N HIS A 38 6.28 9.00 3.69
CA HIS A 38 7.40 8.84 2.79
C HIS A 38 8.62 8.30 3.53
N LEU A 39 9.13 7.17 3.05
CA LEU A 39 10.29 6.49 3.62
C LEU A 39 11.32 6.17 2.55
N THR A 40 12.59 6.39 2.87
CA THR A 40 13.71 6.00 2.03
C THR A 40 14.57 4.98 2.77
N PHE A 41 14.81 3.84 2.14
CA PHE A 41 15.74 2.82 2.62
C PHE A 41 17.00 2.82 1.78
N VAL A 42 18.14 2.84 2.43
CA VAL A 42 19.46 2.77 1.79
C VAL A 42 20.16 1.52 2.27
N ALA A 43 20.51 0.64 1.34
CA ALA A 43 21.22 -0.61 1.63
C ALA A 43 22.49 -0.69 0.80
N GLU A 44 23.62 -0.98 1.46
CA GLU A 44 24.94 -1.13 0.87
C GLU A 44 25.85 -2.02 1.74
N PRO A 45 26.88 -2.69 1.17
CA PRO A 45 27.12 -2.87 -0.25
C PRO A 45 26.37 -4.08 -0.84
N PHE A 46 26.18 -4.09 -2.15
CA PHE A 46 25.77 -5.27 -2.92
C PHE A 46 26.79 -5.51 -4.03
N GLU A 47 26.92 -6.77 -4.46
CA GLU A 47 27.66 -7.12 -5.66
C GLU A 47 27.09 -6.39 -6.89
N ASN A 48 27.94 -6.08 -7.84
CA ASN A 48 27.59 -5.37 -9.08
C ASN A 48 26.38 -6.04 -9.79
N GLY A 49 25.37 -5.24 -10.09
CA GLY A 49 24.10 -5.66 -10.72
C GLY A 49 23.05 -6.20 -9.76
N TYR A 50 23.40 -6.58 -8.52
CA TYR A 50 22.44 -7.05 -7.53
C TYR A 50 21.49 -5.95 -7.03
N GLY A 51 21.97 -4.72 -6.96
CA GLY A 51 21.16 -3.57 -6.62
C GLY A 51 19.92 -3.43 -7.50
N HIS A 52 20.08 -3.60 -8.81
CA HIS A 52 18.96 -3.58 -9.77
C HIS A 52 18.01 -4.79 -9.61
N THR A 53 18.56 -5.99 -9.44
CA THR A 53 17.77 -7.21 -9.26
C THR A 53 16.91 -7.14 -8.02
N LEU A 54 17.50 -6.75 -6.90
CA LEU A 54 16.79 -6.64 -5.62
C LEU A 54 15.82 -5.46 -5.61
N GLY A 55 16.23 -4.30 -6.14
CA GLY A 55 15.38 -3.12 -6.23
C GLY A 55 14.11 -3.38 -7.02
N ASN A 56 14.21 -4.05 -8.17
CA ASN A 56 13.04 -4.43 -8.97
C ASN A 56 12.17 -5.48 -8.25
N SER A 57 12.78 -6.48 -7.63
CA SER A 57 12.06 -7.52 -6.88
C SER A 57 11.31 -6.94 -5.69
N LEU A 58 11.96 -6.09 -4.90
CA LEU A 58 11.34 -5.38 -3.77
C LEU A 58 10.19 -4.47 -4.23
N ARG A 59 10.40 -3.72 -5.31
CA ARG A 59 9.34 -2.88 -5.89
C ARG A 59 8.10 -3.70 -6.22
N ARG A 60 8.26 -4.86 -6.87
CA ARG A 60 7.13 -5.74 -7.23
C ARG A 60 6.42 -6.29 -5.99
N VAL A 61 7.18 -6.71 -4.99
CA VAL A 61 6.61 -7.24 -3.73
C VAL A 61 5.85 -6.15 -2.98
N LEU A 62 6.41 -4.95 -2.85
CA LEU A 62 5.79 -3.84 -2.14
C LEU A 62 4.48 -3.38 -2.81
N LEU A 63 4.43 -3.35 -4.13
CA LEU A 63 3.23 -2.90 -4.86
C LEU A 63 2.14 -3.98 -4.96
N GLY A 64 2.50 -5.26 -5.00
CA GLY A 64 1.54 -6.32 -5.34
C GLY A 64 1.30 -7.39 -4.29
N SER A 65 2.14 -7.50 -3.25
CA SER A 65 2.09 -8.64 -2.33
C SER A 65 1.74 -8.28 -0.89
N LEU A 66 1.75 -6.99 -0.54
CA LEU A 66 1.36 -6.54 0.80
C LEU A 66 -0.16 -6.65 0.96
N GLU A 67 -0.57 -7.10 2.16
CA GLU A 67 -1.97 -7.15 2.55
C GLU A 67 -2.45 -5.77 2.98
N GLY A 68 -3.68 -5.44 2.63
CA GLY A 68 -4.36 -4.23 3.08
C GLY A 68 -5.87 -4.41 3.03
N ALA A 69 -6.59 -3.47 3.60
CA ALA A 69 -8.03 -3.46 3.63
C ALA A 69 -8.60 -2.41 2.66
N ALA A 70 -9.64 -2.79 1.91
CA ALA A 70 -10.32 -1.90 0.98
C ALA A 70 -11.81 -2.21 0.89
N ILE A 71 -12.58 -1.23 0.44
CA ILE A 71 -14.01 -1.39 0.14
C ILE A 71 -14.15 -2.18 -1.17
N THR A 72 -14.98 -3.22 -1.15
CA THR A 72 -15.22 -4.10 -2.31
C THR A 72 -16.58 -3.91 -2.95
N SER A 73 -17.56 -3.48 -2.17
CA SER A 73 -18.90 -3.17 -2.67
C SER A 73 -19.55 -2.10 -1.81
N VAL A 74 -20.46 -1.37 -2.39
CA VAL A 74 -21.22 -0.31 -1.72
C VAL A 74 -22.70 -0.40 -2.07
N ARG A 75 -23.56 -0.09 -1.12
CA ARG A 75 -24.98 0.14 -1.30
C ARG A 75 -25.32 1.51 -0.76
N ILE A 76 -25.83 2.37 -1.59
CA ILE A 76 -26.25 3.73 -1.24
C ILE A 76 -27.78 3.79 -1.29
N ALA A 77 -28.41 4.26 -0.22
CA ALA A 77 -29.85 4.40 -0.17
C ALA A 77 -30.32 5.38 -1.26
N GLY A 78 -31.30 4.95 -2.07
CA GLY A 78 -31.80 5.75 -3.19
C GLY A 78 -31.06 5.59 -4.52
N ALA A 79 -29.90 4.93 -4.55
CA ALA A 79 -29.17 4.59 -5.77
C ALA A 79 -29.49 3.16 -6.23
N GLN A 80 -29.83 2.98 -7.49
CA GLN A 80 -30.06 1.66 -8.09
C GLN A 80 -28.85 1.16 -8.88
N HIS A 81 -28.03 2.09 -9.39
CA HIS A 81 -26.82 1.81 -10.17
C HIS A 81 -25.81 2.95 -10.01
N GLU A 82 -24.60 2.73 -10.45
CA GLU A 82 -23.47 3.66 -10.31
C GLU A 82 -23.64 5.02 -11.02
N PHE A 83 -24.52 5.09 -12.02
CA PHE A 83 -24.80 6.33 -12.76
C PHE A 83 -26.03 7.08 -12.24
N SER A 84 -26.49 6.77 -11.04
CA SER A 84 -27.61 7.47 -10.41
C SER A 84 -27.14 8.80 -9.81
N SER A 85 -28.06 9.78 -9.77
CA SER A 85 -27.90 10.98 -8.95
C SER A 85 -28.81 10.90 -7.72
N LEU A 86 -28.37 11.48 -6.62
CA LEU A 86 -29.10 11.47 -5.36
C LEU A 86 -29.64 12.88 -5.07
N PRO A 87 -30.94 13.03 -4.76
CA PRO A 87 -31.49 14.33 -4.41
C PRO A 87 -30.85 14.84 -3.10
N GLY A 88 -30.40 16.09 -3.09
CA GLY A 88 -29.75 16.70 -1.91
C GLY A 88 -28.29 16.34 -1.73
N VAL A 89 -27.67 15.65 -2.68
CA VAL A 89 -26.22 15.38 -2.73
C VAL A 89 -25.65 16.05 -3.98
N VAL A 90 -24.53 16.73 -3.82
CA VAL A 90 -23.88 17.49 -4.91
C VAL A 90 -23.23 16.55 -5.91
N GLU A 91 -22.52 15.54 -5.38
CA GLU A 91 -21.79 14.54 -6.17
C GLU A 91 -22.74 13.45 -6.67
N ASP A 92 -22.46 12.89 -7.83
CA ASP A 92 -23.13 11.69 -8.33
C ASP A 92 -22.59 10.42 -7.66
N VAL A 93 -23.27 9.30 -7.84
CA VAL A 93 -22.87 8.02 -7.24
C VAL A 93 -21.48 7.58 -7.71
N THR A 94 -21.12 7.88 -8.96
CA THR A 94 -19.79 7.55 -9.50
C THR A 94 -18.69 8.31 -8.75
N GLU A 95 -18.90 9.61 -8.50
CA GLU A 95 -17.95 10.42 -7.73
C GLU A 95 -17.85 9.97 -6.28
N ILE A 96 -18.98 9.64 -5.65
CA ILE A 96 -19.01 9.07 -4.29
C ILE A 96 -18.19 7.77 -4.24
N VAL A 97 -18.38 6.88 -5.20
CA VAL A 97 -17.60 5.62 -5.29
C VAL A 97 -16.11 5.90 -5.45
N LEU A 98 -15.73 6.86 -6.30
CA LEU A 98 -14.32 7.27 -6.47
C LEU A 98 -13.72 7.85 -5.19
N ASN A 99 -14.50 8.57 -4.41
CA ASN A 99 -14.08 9.10 -3.11
C ASN A 99 -13.96 7.99 -2.05
N LEU A 100 -14.91 7.04 -2.02
CA LEU A 100 -14.86 5.87 -1.14
C LEU A 100 -13.61 5.00 -1.41
N LYS A 101 -13.18 4.85 -2.66
CA LYS A 101 -11.92 4.15 -3.01
C LYS A 101 -10.68 4.77 -2.38
N LYS A 102 -10.71 6.05 -2.01
CA LYS A 102 -9.59 6.77 -1.38
C LYS A 102 -9.53 6.56 0.13
N VAL A 103 -10.61 6.06 0.75
CA VAL A 103 -10.63 5.76 2.19
C VAL A 103 -9.69 4.60 2.49
N LYS A 104 -8.82 4.80 3.47
CA LYS A 104 -7.82 3.82 3.91
C LYS A 104 -8.20 3.24 5.26
N PHE A 105 -8.07 1.92 5.37
CA PHE A 105 -8.39 1.19 6.59
C PHE A 105 -7.17 0.49 7.14
N LYS A 106 -6.99 0.59 8.46
CA LYS A 106 -6.13 -0.29 9.23
C LYS A 106 -6.98 -1.45 9.71
N HIS A 107 -6.52 -2.69 9.53
CA HIS A 107 -7.26 -3.88 9.94
C HIS A 107 -6.54 -4.63 11.06
N ASN A 108 -7.33 -5.18 12.01
CA ASN A 108 -6.88 -6.04 13.09
C ASN A 108 -7.39 -7.49 12.93
N GLY A 109 -8.09 -7.78 11.83
CA GLY A 109 -8.64 -9.10 11.47
C GLY A 109 -8.72 -9.26 9.98
N LYS A 110 -9.10 -10.47 9.52
CA LYS A 110 -9.20 -10.78 8.07
C LYS A 110 -10.63 -11.04 7.59
N GLU A 111 -11.59 -11.06 8.51
CA GLU A 111 -12.98 -11.33 8.15
C GLU A 111 -13.61 -10.12 7.45
N PRO A 112 -14.38 -10.35 6.37
CA PRO A 112 -15.16 -9.29 5.75
C PRO A 112 -16.14 -8.68 6.74
N ARG A 113 -16.28 -7.36 6.71
CA ARG A 113 -17.24 -6.61 7.53
C ARG A 113 -18.07 -5.67 6.69
N LEU A 114 -19.32 -5.51 7.10
CA LEU A 114 -20.20 -4.49 6.57
C LEU A 114 -20.14 -3.29 7.50
N LEU A 115 -19.68 -2.16 6.99
CA LEU A 115 -19.67 -0.89 7.71
C LEU A 115 -20.76 0.01 7.17
N SER A 116 -21.23 0.95 7.98
CA SER A 116 -22.26 1.90 7.61
C SER A 116 -21.82 3.33 7.87
N LEU A 117 -22.34 4.21 7.04
CA LEU A 117 -22.19 5.65 7.15
C LEU A 117 -23.61 6.24 7.12
N ARG A 118 -23.98 6.98 8.16
CA ARG A 118 -25.30 7.63 8.27
C ARG A 118 -25.12 9.06 8.74
N VAL A 119 -25.50 10.00 7.90
CA VAL A 119 -25.44 11.43 8.19
C VAL A 119 -26.78 12.07 7.87
N HIS A 120 -27.26 12.91 8.77
CA HIS A 120 -28.49 13.69 8.62
C HIS A 120 -28.18 15.16 8.95
N LYS A 121 -27.34 15.78 8.13
CA LYS A 121 -26.92 17.17 8.33
C LYS A 121 -26.36 17.73 7.04
N GLN A 122 -26.81 18.93 6.67
CA GLN A 122 -26.22 19.69 5.57
C GLN A 122 -24.70 19.92 5.82
N GLY A 123 -23.88 19.72 4.82
CA GLY A 123 -22.43 19.94 4.84
C GLY A 123 -21.62 18.82 4.22
N VAL A 124 -20.33 18.84 4.48
CA VAL A 124 -19.38 17.86 3.97
C VAL A 124 -19.45 16.59 4.82
N VAL A 125 -19.61 15.46 4.15
CA VAL A 125 -19.53 14.12 4.73
C VAL A 125 -18.13 13.57 4.53
N THR A 126 -17.51 13.13 5.60
CA THR A 126 -16.13 12.67 5.61
C THR A 126 -16.01 11.21 6.08
N ALA A 127 -14.85 10.63 5.92
CA ALA A 127 -14.59 9.29 6.41
C ALA A 127 -14.63 9.17 7.95
N ALA A 128 -14.57 10.29 8.68
CA ALA A 128 -14.78 10.32 10.13
C ALA A 128 -16.23 9.95 10.55
N ASP A 129 -17.18 10.13 9.64
CA ASP A 129 -18.61 9.82 9.90
C ASP A 129 -18.92 8.32 9.73
N ILE A 130 -17.94 7.51 9.33
CA ILE A 130 -18.07 6.05 9.23
C ILE A 130 -18.18 5.47 10.64
N THR A 131 -19.14 4.56 10.81
CA THR A 131 -19.34 3.89 12.11
C THR A 131 -18.08 3.16 12.54
N ASP A 132 -17.61 3.41 13.75
CA ASP A 132 -16.45 2.75 14.33
C ASP A 132 -16.62 1.24 14.39
N ASP A 133 -15.60 0.52 13.95
CA ASP A 133 -15.50 -0.92 14.06
C ASP A 133 -14.15 -1.30 14.70
N THR A 134 -14.16 -2.33 15.56
CA THR A 134 -12.93 -2.79 16.24
C THR A 134 -11.95 -3.49 15.29
N THR A 135 -12.46 -4.01 14.18
CA THR A 135 -11.69 -4.75 13.19
C THR A 135 -11.08 -3.83 12.12
N TYR A 136 -11.84 -2.81 11.71
CA TYR A 136 -11.43 -1.87 10.66
C TYR A 136 -11.51 -0.44 11.17
N GLN A 137 -10.37 0.23 11.20
CA GLN A 137 -10.26 1.62 11.63
C GLN A 137 -9.88 2.50 10.44
N VAL A 138 -10.54 3.63 10.31
CA VAL A 138 -10.24 4.63 9.26
C VAL A 138 -8.90 5.31 9.59
N VAL A 139 -8.00 5.34 8.61
CA VAL A 139 -6.66 5.96 8.75
C VAL A 139 -6.69 7.43 8.34
N ASN A 140 -7.52 7.77 7.35
CA ASN A 140 -7.64 9.12 6.81
C ASN A 140 -9.05 9.70 7.03
N PRO A 141 -9.40 10.12 8.26
CA PRO A 141 -10.73 10.58 8.60
C PRO A 141 -11.17 11.85 7.83
N ASP A 142 -10.21 12.66 7.39
CA ASP A 142 -10.47 13.90 6.64
C ASP A 142 -10.85 13.67 5.16
N GLN A 143 -10.85 12.42 4.68
CA GLN A 143 -11.21 12.12 3.30
C GLN A 143 -12.68 12.46 3.07
N ILE A 144 -12.94 13.38 2.16
CA ILE A 144 -14.29 13.77 1.75
C ILE A 144 -14.91 12.64 0.93
N ILE A 145 -16.16 12.29 1.27
CA ILE A 145 -16.96 11.28 0.57
C ILE A 145 -17.98 11.96 -0.34
N CYS A 146 -18.80 12.86 0.23
CA CYS A 146 -19.77 13.65 -0.52
C CYS A 146 -20.13 14.93 0.23
N THR A 147 -20.90 15.79 -0.43
CA THR A 147 -21.42 17.05 0.12
C THR A 147 -22.93 17.07 0.05
N LEU A 148 -23.59 17.30 1.19
CA LEU A 148 -25.03 17.46 1.27
C LEU A 148 -25.40 18.94 1.14
N ASP A 149 -26.17 19.30 0.11
CA ASP A 149 -26.62 20.67 -0.13
C ASP A 149 -27.88 21.02 0.65
N GLN A 150 -28.57 20.00 1.15
CA GLN A 150 -29.79 20.12 1.94
C GLN A 150 -29.73 19.23 3.17
N ASP A 151 -30.66 19.47 4.10
CA ASP A 151 -30.82 18.63 5.31
C ASP A 151 -31.49 17.31 4.92
N THR A 152 -30.73 16.44 4.30
CA THR A 152 -31.13 15.15 3.75
C THR A 152 -30.41 14.01 4.46
N MET A 153 -31.09 12.89 4.67
CA MET A 153 -30.47 11.70 5.22
C MET A 153 -29.66 10.99 4.15
N PHE A 154 -28.36 10.92 4.35
CA PHE A 154 -27.45 10.12 3.53
C PHE A 154 -27.10 8.84 4.27
N GLU A 155 -27.41 7.71 3.66
CA GLU A 155 -27.10 6.38 4.20
C GLU A 155 -26.37 5.55 3.14
N CYS A 156 -25.23 5.03 3.55
CA CYS A 156 -24.36 4.20 2.73
C CYS A 156 -23.88 3.01 3.56
N GLU A 157 -23.99 1.81 3.01
CA GLU A 157 -23.41 0.59 3.56
C GLU A 157 -22.37 0.06 2.59
N PHE A 158 -21.21 -0.34 3.09
CA PHE A 158 -20.14 -0.86 2.25
C PHE A 158 -19.41 -2.02 2.92
N GLN A 159 -19.01 -2.96 2.10
CA GLN A 159 -18.24 -4.11 2.54
C GLN A 159 -16.76 -3.82 2.48
N VAL A 160 -16.05 -4.03 3.59
CA VAL A 160 -14.58 -3.95 3.66
C VAL A 160 -14.01 -5.36 3.75
N ARG A 161 -12.97 -5.64 2.96
CA ARG A 161 -12.25 -6.92 2.96
C ARG A 161 -10.75 -6.69 2.99
N VAL A 162 -10.02 -7.68 3.45
CA VAL A 162 -8.56 -7.75 3.34
C VAL A 162 -8.19 -8.49 2.07
N GLY A 163 -7.26 -7.96 1.32
CA GLY A 163 -6.76 -8.54 0.08
C GLY A 163 -5.33 -8.11 -0.22
N ARG A 164 -4.88 -8.36 -1.45
CA ARG A 164 -3.55 -7.99 -1.95
C ARG A 164 -3.66 -7.36 -3.32
N GLY A 165 -2.79 -6.39 -3.59
CA GLY A 165 -2.70 -5.76 -4.89
C GLY A 165 -3.97 -5.02 -5.28
N PHE A 166 -4.57 -5.39 -6.41
CA PHE A 166 -5.75 -4.77 -7.00
C PHE A 166 -6.76 -5.85 -7.41
N ALA A 167 -8.03 -5.60 -7.14
CA ALA A 167 -9.13 -6.41 -7.63
C ALA A 167 -10.13 -5.51 -8.37
N THR A 168 -10.60 -5.97 -9.52
CA THR A 168 -11.63 -5.27 -10.30
C THR A 168 -13.02 -5.42 -9.67
N GLY A 169 -13.94 -4.53 -10.02
CA GLY A 169 -15.34 -4.64 -9.61
C GLY A 169 -15.98 -5.97 -10.04
N ASP A 170 -15.62 -6.47 -11.22
CA ASP A 170 -16.10 -7.77 -11.71
C ASP A 170 -15.60 -8.95 -10.86
N GLU A 171 -14.36 -8.88 -10.38
CA GLU A 171 -13.81 -9.89 -9.46
C GLU A 171 -14.42 -9.80 -8.05
N ASN A 172 -14.87 -8.61 -7.65
CA ASN A 172 -15.57 -8.38 -6.39
C ASN A 172 -17.07 -8.75 -6.46
N LYS A 173 -17.59 -8.99 -7.65
CA LYS A 173 -18.99 -9.38 -7.86
C LYS A 173 -19.21 -10.81 -7.39
N VAL A 174 -20.07 -10.95 -6.38
CA VAL A 174 -20.47 -12.27 -5.86
C VAL A 174 -21.71 -12.75 -6.60
N PRO A 175 -21.82 -14.05 -6.96
CA PRO A 175 -23.10 -14.63 -7.41
C PRO A 175 -24.20 -14.31 -6.39
N ASP A 176 -25.37 -13.96 -6.87
CA ASP A 176 -26.55 -13.58 -6.05
C ASP A 176 -26.39 -12.26 -5.24
N MET A 177 -25.58 -11.33 -5.73
CA MET A 177 -25.47 -9.99 -5.13
C MET A 177 -26.84 -9.29 -5.13
N PRO A 178 -27.29 -8.73 -3.99
CA PRO A 178 -28.57 -8.03 -3.91
C PRO A 178 -28.64 -6.85 -4.88
N ILE A 179 -29.85 -6.57 -5.39
CA ILE A 179 -30.08 -5.40 -6.25
C ILE A 179 -29.75 -4.11 -5.49
N GLY A 180 -29.06 -3.19 -6.14
CA GLY A 180 -28.61 -1.92 -5.56
C GLY A 180 -27.25 -2.00 -4.85
N VAL A 181 -26.62 -3.16 -4.79
CA VAL A 181 -25.21 -3.27 -4.38
C VAL A 181 -24.32 -3.09 -5.60
N ILE A 182 -23.43 -2.12 -5.53
CA ILE A 182 -22.49 -1.74 -6.60
C ILE A 182 -21.12 -2.33 -6.23
N PRO A 183 -20.60 -3.29 -7.00
CA PRO A 183 -19.23 -3.76 -6.81
C PRO A 183 -18.26 -2.68 -7.28
N ILE A 184 -17.19 -2.45 -6.54
CA ILE A 184 -16.20 -1.44 -6.86
C ILE A 184 -14.79 -2.04 -6.94
N ASP A 185 -13.95 -1.42 -7.78
CA ASP A 185 -12.54 -1.81 -7.85
C ASP A 185 -11.85 -1.48 -6.53
N SER A 186 -11.06 -2.41 -6.03
CA SER A 186 -10.43 -2.31 -4.72
C SER A 186 -8.91 -2.29 -4.84
N ILE A 187 -8.30 -1.26 -4.24
CA ILE A 187 -6.85 -1.15 -4.14
C ILE A 187 -6.45 -1.57 -2.73
N PHE A 188 -6.00 -2.81 -2.59
CA PHE A 188 -5.61 -3.37 -1.29
C PHE A 188 -4.19 -2.99 -0.89
N SER A 189 -3.32 -2.66 -1.86
CA SER A 189 -1.94 -2.29 -1.55
C SER A 189 -1.89 -1.01 -0.69
N PRO A 190 -1.26 -1.05 0.49
CA PRO A 190 -1.06 0.15 1.31
C PRO A 190 -0.01 1.08 0.71
N VAL A 191 0.84 0.56 -0.17
CA VAL A 191 1.91 1.30 -0.83
C VAL A 191 1.40 1.83 -2.17
N THR A 192 1.45 3.13 -2.34
CA THR A 192 0.97 3.81 -3.56
C THR A 192 2.07 4.03 -4.59
N ARG A 193 3.31 4.18 -4.16
CA ARG A 193 4.45 4.48 -5.03
C ARG A 193 5.71 3.83 -4.49
N VAL A 194 6.49 3.21 -5.39
CA VAL A 194 7.82 2.69 -5.10
C VAL A 194 8.76 3.12 -6.21
N LYS A 195 9.85 3.73 -5.84
CA LYS A 195 10.95 4.08 -6.75
C LYS A 195 12.23 3.51 -6.19
N TYR A 196 13.12 3.03 -7.04
CA TYR A 196 14.45 2.64 -6.63
C TYR A 196 15.50 3.22 -7.57
N SER A 197 16.67 3.46 -7.02
CA SER A 197 17.86 3.85 -7.76
C SER A 197 19.07 3.09 -7.24
N VAL A 198 20.02 2.85 -8.12
CA VAL A 198 21.27 2.17 -7.79
C VAL A 198 22.42 3.13 -8.07
N GLN A 199 23.31 3.27 -7.11
CA GLN A 199 24.52 4.07 -7.19
C GLN A 199 25.72 3.19 -6.91
N ASN A 200 26.88 3.56 -7.42
CA ASN A 200 28.11 2.87 -7.08
C ASN A 200 28.56 3.23 -5.67
N THR A 201 29.04 2.25 -4.93
CA THR A 201 29.64 2.43 -3.61
C THR A 201 31.01 1.77 -3.55
N ARG A 202 31.78 2.11 -2.52
CA ARG A 202 33.15 1.63 -2.36
C ARG A 202 33.25 0.72 -1.13
N VAL A 203 33.87 -0.44 -1.33
CA VAL A 203 34.28 -1.33 -0.25
C VAL A 203 35.79 -1.49 -0.27
N GLY A 204 36.46 -0.90 0.70
CA GLY A 204 37.92 -0.88 0.71
C GLY A 204 38.52 -0.15 -0.49
N GLN A 205 39.24 -0.88 -1.32
CA GLN A 205 39.84 -0.35 -2.58
C GLN A 205 38.95 -0.61 -3.81
N MET A 206 37.92 -1.45 -3.70
CA MET A 206 37.03 -1.80 -4.81
C MET A 206 35.87 -0.80 -4.90
N THR A 207 35.58 -0.33 -6.10
CA THR A 207 34.56 0.70 -6.37
C THR A 207 33.35 0.17 -7.15
N ASP A 208 33.27 -1.14 -7.36
CA ASP A 208 32.31 -1.80 -8.25
C ASP A 208 31.11 -2.39 -7.48
N TYR A 209 30.85 -1.90 -6.28
CA TYR A 209 29.70 -2.33 -5.49
C TYR A 209 28.51 -1.42 -5.70
N ASP A 210 27.32 -2.01 -5.58
CA ASP A 210 26.05 -1.30 -5.70
C ASP A 210 25.55 -0.80 -4.34
N LYS A 211 25.00 0.40 -4.34
CA LYS A 211 24.20 0.99 -3.27
C LYS A 211 22.78 1.12 -3.75
N LEU A 212 21.85 0.41 -3.11
CA LEU A 212 20.43 0.47 -3.41
C LEU A 212 19.75 1.54 -2.56
N ILE A 213 19.04 2.44 -3.21
CA ILE A 213 18.16 3.43 -2.58
C ILE A 213 16.75 3.11 -3.02
N LEU A 214 15.86 2.86 -2.06
CA LEU A 214 14.46 2.49 -2.25
C LEU A 214 13.56 3.52 -1.56
N GLU A 215 12.74 4.23 -2.33
CA GLU A 215 11.75 5.22 -1.91
C GLU A 215 10.34 4.62 -1.97
#